data_22a0d91c2a46806a4f5d1f164158b616
#
_entry.id   22a0d91c2a46806a4f5d1f164158b616
#
_cell.length_a   1.000
_cell.length_b   1.000
_cell.length_c   1.000
_cell.angle_alpha   90.00
_cell.angle_beta   90.00
_cell.angle_gamma   90.00
#
_symmetry.space_group_name_H-M   'P 1'
#
loop_
_entity.id
_entity.type
_entity.pdbx_description
1 polymer ?
#
loop_
_entity_poly.entity_id
_entity_poly.type
_entity_poly.pdbx_seq_one_letter_code
_entity_poly.pdbx_strand_id
1 'polypeptide(L)'
;MHLASCLLTILALGLSLCGASPAPSRHVVHESRSSIPTGWSPVRRADQDIVLPLRIGLVQPNIHKVEEYLMEVSHPQSPGYGKHWTPAEVGHAFRPSKEAVDVVRSWLLMSALGADRIRMTNDGTWIRVNVTVKEAEKLLGTEYYVYEKETEGDVIACADKYHLPEHVSGHVELVTPTLQFDFKHKRRAAEKRDRPPPSKLWRGIPTSNVSPASSAVAQVNGPVENITEQLSACGEQITPACLQLLYNFTDFTPQVPGNNSIAIVELTPNAYLASDLDMFFANFSPSQVGERPIFVSIDGGVVQTTTESLDDNVESDLDLQYAMALVGPTQNVTLLQAGDLVEGDYGVATFGDCLDAAGDLGSGTDYTTFSPSFPATCPYVTGVGATQINTTSTRTMESAAYEPGKLSSGGGFSNIFALPSYQQTVVQDYLTNYPPPYSSSVYNSSGNSRAYPDLSANGVRYTVAADGEWLSVYGTSASTPVIASFFTAINDARIAAGKSSIGFINPTIYSSSFQAAFNDITDGSNPGCGTQGFYAEPGWDPVTGIGTPNVAMLRDLWLELQ
;
A
#
# COMPACT_ATOMS: atom_id res chain seq x y z
N MET A 1 18.00 -59.58 79.10
CA MET A 1 18.59 -60.71 78.35
C MET A 1 17.83 -60.90 77.07
N HIS A 2 18.54 -60.98 76.00
CA HIS A 2 18.19 -61.31 74.60
C HIS A 2 17.69 -60.23 73.67
N LEU A 3 18.73 -59.80 72.84
CA LEU A 3 18.59 -59.12 71.58
C LEU A 3 17.80 -59.97 70.56
N ALA A 4 16.95 -59.32 69.77
CA ALA A 4 16.49 -59.86 68.48
C ALA A 4 16.63 -58.75 67.45
N SER A 5 17.53 -58.96 66.49
CA SER A 5 17.91 -58.13 65.35
C SER A 5 16.80 -58.21 64.29
N CYS A 6 16.24 -57.08 63.86
CA CYS A 6 15.38 -56.99 62.65
C CYS A 6 16.16 -56.39 61.50
N LEU A 7 16.49 -57.21 60.51
CA LEU A 7 16.99 -56.75 59.20
C LEU A 7 15.84 -56.08 58.43
N LEU A 8 15.99 -54.79 58.13
CA LEU A 8 15.16 -54.10 57.14
C LEU A 8 15.79 -54.28 55.75
N THR A 9 15.10 -55.03 54.91
CA THR A 9 15.41 -55.11 53.46
C THR A 9 14.78 -53.94 52.76
N ILE A 10 15.58 -52.98 52.31
CA ILE A 10 15.10 -51.87 51.45
C ILE A 10 15.02 -52.39 50.03
N LEU A 11 13.79 -52.57 49.53
CA LEU A 11 13.51 -52.87 48.14
C LEU A 11 13.54 -51.54 47.35
N ALA A 12 14.62 -51.24 46.62
CA ALA A 12 14.73 -50.11 45.72
C ALA A 12 13.93 -50.42 44.45
N LEU A 13 12.68 -49.88 44.33
CA LEU A 13 11.97 -49.79 43.06
C LEU A 13 12.62 -48.72 42.21
N GLY A 14 13.43 -49.12 41.26
CA GLY A 14 13.90 -48.25 40.16
C GLY A 14 12.72 -47.90 39.27
N LEU A 15 12.14 -46.71 39.44
CA LEU A 15 11.28 -46.10 38.43
C LEU A 15 12.15 -45.69 37.23
N SER A 16 12.22 -46.57 36.22
CA SER A 16 12.68 -46.17 34.87
C SER A 16 11.66 -45.20 34.31
N LEU A 17 11.95 -43.91 34.42
CA LEU A 17 11.32 -42.91 33.57
C LEU A 17 11.70 -43.21 32.11
N CYS A 18 10.91 -44.08 31.45
CA CYS A 18 10.92 -44.14 30.02
C CYS A 18 10.51 -42.73 29.53
N GLY A 19 11.47 -41.90 29.17
CA GLY A 19 11.23 -40.72 28.38
C GLY A 19 10.64 -41.20 27.05
N ALA A 20 9.32 -41.19 26.95
CA ALA A 20 8.66 -41.33 25.68
C ALA A 20 9.15 -40.17 24.82
N SER A 21 10.02 -40.45 23.86
CA SER A 21 10.29 -39.48 22.78
C SER A 21 8.89 -39.16 22.19
N PRO A 22 8.53 -37.87 22.11
CA PRO A 22 7.27 -37.53 21.49
C PRO A 22 7.24 -38.15 20.09
N ALA A 23 6.20 -38.88 19.77
CA ALA A 23 5.98 -39.43 18.45
C ALA A 23 6.14 -38.27 17.42
N PRO A 24 6.78 -38.51 16.29
CA PRO A 24 6.92 -37.45 15.27
C PRO A 24 5.52 -36.94 14.94
N SER A 25 5.29 -35.66 15.21
CA SER A 25 3.98 -35.05 14.96
C SER A 25 3.69 -35.14 13.46
N ARG A 26 2.46 -35.58 13.13
CA ARG A 26 1.98 -35.64 11.76
C ARG A 26 2.05 -34.22 11.16
N HIS A 27 2.67 -34.09 10.00
CA HIS A 27 2.65 -32.85 9.22
C HIS A 27 1.42 -32.82 8.31
N VAL A 28 0.76 -31.69 8.25
CA VAL A 28 -0.38 -31.42 7.38
C VAL A 28 -0.01 -30.35 6.38
N VAL A 29 -0.60 -30.40 5.18
CA VAL A 29 -0.47 -29.30 4.23
C VAL A 29 -1.08 -28.06 4.85
N HIS A 30 -0.32 -26.99 4.98
CA HIS A 30 -0.80 -25.72 5.53
C HIS A 30 -1.32 -24.81 4.42
N GLU A 31 -0.51 -24.57 3.42
CA GLU A 31 -0.90 -23.86 2.21
C GLU A 31 -0.40 -24.57 0.95
N SER A 32 -1.08 -24.33 -0.17
CA SER A 32 -0.68 -24.82 -1.49
C SER A 32 -1.13 -23.85 -2.57
N ARG A 33 -0.35 -23.76 -3.65
CA ARG A 33 -0.75 -23.07 -4.87
C ARG A 33 -1.12 -24.08 -5.95
N SER A 34 -2.09 -23.73 -6.78
CA SER A 34 -2.59 -24.60 -7.85
C SER A 34 -1.70 -24.56 -9.10
N SER A 35 -0.96 -23.47 -9.31
CA SER A 35 -0.10 -23.27 -10.47
C SER A 35 1.02 -22.28 -10.16
N ILE A 36 2.08 -22.34 -10.92
CA ILE A 36 3.13 -21.31 -10.92
C ILE A 36 2.54 -20.06 -11.58
N PRO A 37 2.76 -18.85 -11.03
CA PRO A 37 2.27 -17.63 -11.63
C PRO A 37 2.81 -17.46 -13.07
N THR A 38 1.99 -16.88 -13.93
CA THR A 38 2.29 -16.73 -15.36
C THR A 38 3.61 -15.98 -15.57
N GLY A 39 4.43 -16.48 -16.47
CA GLY A 39 5.73 -15.91 -16.79
C GLY A 39 6.89 -16.38 -15.92
N TRP A 40 6.62 -17.02 -14.78
CA TRP A 40 7.65 -17.61 -13.93
C TRP A 40 7.95 -19.05 -14.32
N SER A 41 9.22 -19.43 -14.28
CA SER A 41 9.68 -20.80 -14.55
C SER A 41 10.69 -21.24 -13.49
N PRO A 42 10.60 -22.48 -12.96
CA PRO A 42 11.62 -22.99 -12.05
C PRO A 42 12.91 -23.29 -12.83
N VAL A 43 14.02 -22.74 -12.39
CA VAL A 43 15.31 -22.88 -13.07
C VAL A 43 16.20 -23.92 -12.40
N ARG A 44 16.25 -23.90 -11.05
CA ARG A 44 17.10 -24.78 -10.26
C ARG A 44 16.65 -24.84 -8.82
N ARG A 45 17.15 -25.81 -8.06
CA ARG A 45 17.00 -25.82 -6.60
C ARG A 45 17.69 -24.59 -6.00
N ALA A 46 17.08 -24.01 -4.98
CA ALA A 46 17.71 -22.96 -4.22
C ALA A 46 18.95 -23.49 -3.47
N ASP A 47 19.97 -22.65 -3.35
CA ASP A 47 21.20 -23.01 -2.66
C ASP A 47 20.93 -23.19 -1.16
N GLN A 48 21.40 -24.29 -0.58
CA GLN A 48 21.05 -24.74 0.77
C GLN A 48 21.53 -23.77 1.86
N ASP A 49 22.55 -22.97 1.58
CA ASP A 49 23.16 -22.05 2.52
C ASP A 49 22.57 -20.62 2.44
N ILE A 50 21.68 -20.36 1.49
CA ILE A 50 20.97 -19.09 1.41
C ILE A 50 20.12 -18.91 2.67
N VAL A 51 20.20 -17.74 3.28
CA VAL A 51 19.41 -17.39 4.47
C VAL A 51 18.08 -16.80 4.04
N LEU A 52 16.99 -17.39 4.51
CA LEU A 52 15.61 -16.92 4.31
C LEU A 52 15.12 -16.23 5.58
N PRO A 53 14.54 -15.03 5.49
CA PRO A 53 13.95 -14.30 6.61
C PRO A 53 12.53 -14.78 6.87
N LEU A 54 12.35 -15.97 7.44
CA LEU A 54 11.01 -16.48 7.69
C LEU A 54 10.24 -15.57 8.65
N ARG A 55 9.02 -15.21 8.23
CA ARG A 55 8.02 -14.52 9.02
C ARG A 55 6.83 -15.43 9.17
N ILE A 56 6.45 -15.73 10.39
CA ILE A 56 5.34 -16.63 10.74
C ILE A 56 4.24 -15.76 11.32
N GLY A 57 3.16 -15.56 10.57
CA GLY A 57 1.96 -14.85 11.01
C GLY A 57 1.14 -15.76 11.91
N LEU A 58 0.82 -15.28 13.11
CA LEU A 58 0.02 -16.02 14.08
C LEU A 58 -1.47 -15.72 13.90
N VAL A 59 -2.31 -16.73 14.13
CA VAL A 59 -3.76 -16.58 14.06
C VAL A 59 -4.22 -15.49 15.05
N GLN A 60 -4.98 -14.55 14.53
CA GLN A 60 -5.59 -13.46 15.29
C GLN A 60 -7.07 -13.78 15.56
N PRO A 61 -7.48 -13.98 16.81
CA PRO A 61 -8.79 -14.57 17.13
C PRO A 61 -9.98 -13.72 16.70
N ASN A 62 -9.82 -12.40 16.61
CA ASN A 62 -10.89 -11.46 16.27
C ASN A 62 -10.78 -10.86 14.86
N ILE A 63 -9.92 -11.38 14.00
CA ILE A 63 -9.72 -10.82 12.66
C ILE A 63 -11.02 -10.78 11.84
N HIS A 64 -11.92 -11.73 12.05
CA HIS A 64 -13.24 -11.78 11.41
C HIS A 64 -14.18 -10.63 11.83
N LYS A 65 -13.84 -9.85 12.87
CA LYS A 65 -14.59 -8.68 13.35
C LYS A 65 -13.97 -7.36 12.92
N VAL A 66 -12.92 -7.37 12.14
CA VAL A 66 -12.20 -6.15 11.76
C VAL A 66 -13.11 -5.14 11.09
N GLU A 67 -14.02 -5.57 10.21
CA GLU A 67 -14.99 -4.69 9.55
C GLU A 67 -15.99 -4.11 10.56
N GLU A 68 -16.53 -4.92 11.47
CA GLU A 68 -17.46 -4.47 12.53
C GLU A 68 -16.82 -3.37 13.39
N TYR A 69 -15.60 -3.58 13.86
CA TYR A 69 -14.87 -2.63 14.70
C TYR A 69 -14.50 -1.36 13.93
N LEU A 70 -14.11 -1.50 12.67
CA LEU A 70 -13.79 -0.35 11.83
C LEU A 70 -15.03 0.49 11.55
N MET A 71 -16.15 -0.13 11.22
CA MET A 71 -17.42 0.55 10.99
C MET A 71 -17.95 1.25 12.26
N GLU A 72 -17.71 0.67 13.44
CA GLU A 72 -18.09 1.31 14.70
C GLU A 72 -17.45 2.70 14.86
N VAL A 73 -16.17 2.83 14.53
CA VAL A 73 -15.42 4.09 14.72
C VAL A 73 -15.40 5.01 13.49
N SER A 74 -15.78 4.50 12.31
CA SER A 74 -15.62 5.22 11.03
C SER A 74 -16.94 5.50 10.30
N HIS A 75 -18.05 4.82 10.66
CA HIS A 75 -19.32 5.10 10.01
C HIS A 75 -20.00 6.34 10.62
N PRO A 76 -20.39 7.35 9.80
CA PRO A 76 -20.85 8.65 10.31
C PRO A 76 -22.12 8.59 11.19
N GLN A 77 -22.94 7.55 11.02
CA GLN A 77 -24.15 7.32 11.84
C GLN A 77 -23.89 6.45 13.08
N SER A 78 -22.66 5.98 13.30
CA SER A 78 -22.32 5.19 14.47
C SER A 78 -22.22 6.05 15.73
N PRO A 79 -22.77 5.62 16.87
CA PRO A 79 -22.54 6.28 18.16
C PRO A 79 -21.07 6.28 18.60
N GLY A 80 -20.27 5.40 18.00
CA GLY A 80 -18.83 5.27 18.20
C GLY A 80 -17.98 6.11 17.24
N TYR A 81 -18.60 6.85 16.29
CA TYR A 81 -17.85 7.63 15.31
C TYR A 81 -16.80 8.53 15.97
N GLY A 82 -15.59 8.50 15.41
CA GLY A 82 -14.47 9.30 15.90
C GLY A 82 -13.80 8.80 17.19
N LYS A 83 -14.31 7.73 17.83
CA LYS A 83 -13.66 7.10 19.00
C LYS A 83 -12.61 6.10 18.52
N HIS A 84 -11.59 6.61 17.83
CA HIS A 84 -10.55 5.78 17.26
C HIS A 84 -9.76 5.04 18.32
N TRP A 85 -9.43 3.79 18.03
CA TRP A 85 -8.65 2.95 18.92
C TRP A 85 -7.18 3.37 18.92
N THR A 86 -6.58 3.33 20.08
CA THR A 86 -5.15 3.45 20.23
C THR A 86 -4.44 2.19 19.72
N PRO A 87 -3.14 2.25 19.35
CA PRO A 87 -2.37 1.05 19.00
C PRO A 87 -2.39 -0.04 20.08
N ALA A 88 -2.49 0.35 21.35
CA ALA A 88 -2.61 -0.58 22.47
C ALA A 88 -3.97 -1.32 22.48
N GLU A 89 -5.07 -0.65 22.17
CA GLU A 89 -6.40 -1.24 22.06
C GLU A 89 -6.50 -2.17 20.86
N VAL A 90 -5.96 -1.75 19.70
CA VAL A 90 -5.85 -2.62 18.51
C VAL A 90 -5.03 -3.87 18.84
N GLY A 91 -3.86 -3.69 19.45
CA GLY A 91 -3.02 -4.81 19.88
C GLY A 91 -3.73 -5.72 20.88
N HIS A 92 -4.56 -5.19 21.78
CA HIS A 92 -5.34 -5.99 22.71
C HIS A 92 -6.44 -6.81 22.00
N ALA A 93 -7.15 -6.20 21.05
CA ALA A 93 -8.25 -6.82 20.33
C ALA A 93 -7.81 -7.96 19.39
N PHE A 94 -6.65 -7.79 18.73
CA PHE A 94 -6.18 -8.70 17.69
C PHE A 94 -4.97 -9.55 18.09
N ARG A 95 -4.46 -9.41 19.32
CA ARG A 95 -3.29 -10.17 19.77
C ARG A 95 -3.55 -11.67 19.72
N PRO A 96 -2.65 -12.46 19.14
CA PRO A 96 -2.66 -13.91 19.20
C PRO A 96 -2.71 -14.40 20.65
N SER A 97 -3.33 -15.56 20.86
CA SER A 97 -3.38 -16.15 22.19
C SER A 97 -1.98 -16.51 22.69
N LYS A 98 -1.79 -16.47 24.00
CA LYS A 98 -0.52 -16.91 24.61
C LYS A 98 -0.20 -18.35 24.22
N GLU A 99 -1.20 -19.21 24.11
CA GLU A 99 -1.07 -20.60 23.66
C GLU A 99 -0.49 -20.68 22.25
N ALA A 100 -1.02 -19.89 21.29
CA ALA A 100 -0.50 -19.86 19.93
C ALA A 100 0.98 -19.47 19.90
N VAL A 101 1.35 -18.41 20.63
CA VAL A 101 2.74 -17.96 20.75
C VAL A 101 3.63 -19.05 21.34
N ASP A 102 3.21 -19.67 22.44
CA ASP A 102 4.00 -20.70 23.15
C ASP A 102 4.16 -21.97 22.29
N VAL A 103 3.10 -22.40 21.59
CA VAL A 103 3.14 -23.59 20.71
C VAL A 103 4.11 -23.36 19.55
N VAL A 104 3.96 -22.24 18.81
CA VAL A 104 4.81 -21.95 17.64
C VAL A 104 6.26 -21.75 18.06
N ARG A 105 6.50 -21.01 19.14
CA ARG A 105 7.87 -20.80 19.66
C ARG A 105 8.52 -22.12 20.10
N SER A 106 7.76 -22.99 20.79
CA SER A 106 8.25 -24.30 21.23
C SER A 106 8.60 -25.20 20.05
N TRP A 107 7.79 -25.18 19.00
CA TRP A 107 8.07 -25.90 17.76
C TRP A 107 9.37 -25.45 17.10
N LEU A 108 9.60 -24.14 16.99
CA LEU A 108 10.85 -23.58 16.43
C LEU A 108 12.07 -24.01 17.26
N LEU A 109 11.97 -23.94 18.59
CA LEU A 109 13.05 -24.36 19.48
C LEU A 109 13.34 -25.88 19.37
N MET A 110 12.30 -26.72 19.31
CA MET A 110 12.44 -28.17 19.12
C MET A 110 13.02 -28.53 17.74
N SER A 111 12.87 -27.65 16.75
CA SER A 111 13.47 -27.80 15.42
C SER A 111 14.94 -27.38 15.39
N ALA A 112 15.59 -27.24 16.54
CA ALA A 112 17.00 -26.87 16.74
C ALA A 112 17.37 -25.43 16.29
N LEU A 113 16.40 -24.54 16.22
CA LEU A 113 16.65 -23.11 16.02
C LEU A 113 17.00 -22.46 17.35
N GLY A 114 18.10 -21.70 17.38
CA GLY A 114 18.53 -20.99 18.60
C GLY A 114 17.50 -19.94 19.05
N ALA A 115 17.29 -19.83 20.36
CA ALA A 115 16.34 -18.87 20.94
C ALA A 115 16.71 -17.41 20.61
N ASP A 116 17.97 -17.14 20.38
CA ASP A 116 18.53 -15.84 19.98
C ASP A 116 18.17 -15.45 18.55
N ARG A 117 17.82 -16.41 17.71
CA ARG A 117 17.36 -16.18 16.32
C ARG A 117 15.86 -15.88 16.22
N ILE A 118 15.07 -16.25 17.24
CA ILE A 118 13.62 -16.11 17.24
C ILE A 118 13.25 -14.75 17.82
N ARG A 119 12.65 -13.89 17.02
CA ARG A 119 12.19 -12.55 17.39
C ARG A 119 10.69 -12.46 17.23
N MET A 120 10.03 -11.69 18.08
CA MET A 120 8.62 -11.36 17.96
C MET A 120 8.47 -9.88 17.64
N THR A 121 7.52 -9.53 16.81
CA THR A 121 7.14 -8.13 16.56
C THR A 121 6.56 -7.50 17.82
N ASN A 122 6.60 -6.18 17.92
CA ASN A 122 6.13 -5.45 19.11
C ASN A 122 4.63 -5.65 19.39
N ASP A 123 3.84 -5.81 18.33
CA ASP A 123 2.41 -6.11 18.40
C ASP A 123 2.12 -7.59 18.75
N GLY A 124 3.14 -8.45 18.66
CA GLY A 124 3.05 -9.87 18.97
C GLY A 124 2.35 -10.71 17.92
N THR A 125 2.12 -10.18 16.72
CA THR A 125 1.38 -10.88 15.65
C THR A 125 2.28 -11.75 14.77
N TRP A 126 3.59 -11.44 14.72
CA TRP A 126 4.55 -12.18 13.90
C TRP A 126 5.73 -12.69 14.72
N ILE A 127 6.18 -13.89 14.36
CA ILE A 127 7.47 -14.42 14.77
C ILE A 127 8.41 -14.39 13.57
N ARG A 128 9.57 -13.75 13.74
CA ARG A 128 10.62 -13.62 12.73
C ARG A 128 11.79 -14.54 13.09
N VAL A 129 12.30 -15.29 12.13
CA VAL A 129 13.47 -16.15 12.30
C VAL A 129 14.26 -16.29 11.00
N ASN A 130 15.55 -15.98 11.04
CA ASN A 130 16.43 -16.18 9.89
C ASN A 130 16.90 -17.64 9.88
N VAL A 131 16.60 -18.36 8.79
CA VAL A 131 16.94 -19.76 8.61
C VAL A 131 17.61 -19.98 7.26
N THR A 132 18.49 -20.96 7.14
CA THR A 132 18.99 -21.37 5.83
C THR A 132 17.89 -22.09 5.04
N VAL A 133 18.01 -22.14 3.72
CA VAL A 133 17.10 -22.93 2.86
C VAL A 133 16.99 -24.36 3.35
N LYS A 134 18.13 -24.97 3.73
CA LYS A 134 18.18 -26.32 4.31
C LYS A 134 17.34 -26.46 5.58
N GLU A 135 17.40 -25.49 6.48
CA GLU A 135 16.61 -25.47 7.71
C GLU A 135 15.13 -25.24 7.40
N ALA A 136 14.81 -24.30 6.48
CA ALA A 136 13.45 -24.02 6.06
C ALA A 136 12.76 -25.24 5.41
N GLU A 137 13.45 -25.92 4.49
CA GLU A 137 12.96 -27.15 3.86
C GLU A 137 12.60 -28.24 4.85
N LYS A 138 13.48 -28.42 5.85
CA LYS A 138 13.23 -29.38 6.94
C LYS A 138 12.07 -28.92 7.84
N LEU A 139 12.00 -27.63 8.16
CA LEU A 139 11.01 -27.07 9.06
C LEU A 139 9.60 -27.12 8.47
N LEU A 140 9.49 -26.81 7.17
CA LEU A 140 8.23 -26.66 6.46
C LEU A 140 7.85 -27.87 5.59
N GLY A 141 8.69 -28.90 5.56
CA GLY A 141 8.43 -30.10 4.73
C GLY A 141 8.21 -29.78 3.26
N THR A 142 9.02 -28.92 2.70
CA THR A 142 8.92 -28.42 1.33
C THR A 142 10.28 -28.41 0.65
N GLU A 143 10.34 -27.97 -0.60
CA GLU A 143 11.56 -27.73 -1.37
C GLU A 143 11.54 -26.31 -1.93
N TYR A 144 12.66 -25.59 -1.86
CA TYR A 144 12.80 -24.25 -2.41
C TYR A 144 13.51 -24.30 -3.76
N TYR A 145 13.01 -23.49 -4.67
CA TYR A 145 13.51 -23.31 -6.03
C TYR A 145 13.80 -21.85 -6.32
N VAL A 146 14.75 -21.64 -7.19
CA VAL A 146 14.93 -20.37 -7.87
C VAL A 146 14.01 -20.39 -9.08
N TYR A 147 13.14 -19.39 -9.15
CA TYR A 147 12.29 -19.11 -10.30
C TYR A 147 12.81 -17.90 -11.04
N GLU A 148 12.74 -17.92 -12.35
CA GLU A 148 13.15 -16.81 -13.22
C GLU A 148 11.96 -16.32 -14.02
N LYS A 149 11.85 -14.99 -14.11
CA LYS A 149 10.98 -14.29 -15.06
C LYS A 149 11.85 -13.30 -15.81
N GLU A 150 11.76 -13.29 -17.13
CA GLU A 150 12.68 -12.53 -17.99
C GLU A 150 12.73 -11.05 -17.64
N THR A 151 11.59 -10.48 -17.20
CA THR A 151 11.42 -9.07 -16.88
C THR A 151 11.74 -8.70 -15.42
N GLU A 152 11.68 -9.67 -14.47
CA GLU A 152 11.71 -9.39 -13.04
C GLU A 152 12.91 -9.99 -12.29
N GLY A 153 13.68 -10.85 -12.97
CA GLY A 153 14.87 -11.51 -12.39
C GLY A 153 14.55 -12.79 -11.61
N ASP A 154 15.43 -13.17 -10.68
CA ASP A 154 15.36 -14.43 -9.95
C ASP A 154 14.66 -14.23 -8.59
N VAL A 155 13.70 -15.09 -8.25
CA VAL A 155 13.09 -15.19 -6.92
C VAL A 155 13.25 -16.58 -6.33
N ILE A 156 13.18 -16.69 -5.01
CA ILE A 156 13.19 -17.97 -4.30
C ILE A 156 11.81 -18.20 -3.68
N ALA A 157 11.19 -19.33 -4.02
CA ALA A 157 9.91 -19.74 -3.49
C ALA A 157 9.83 -21.28 -3.33
N CYS A 158 8.85 -21.74 -2.55
CA CYS A 158 8.53 -23.17 -2.43
C CYS A 158 8.04 -23.75 -3.77
N ALA A 159 8.12 -25.07 -3.91
CA ALA A 159 7.64 -25.78 -5.09
C ALA A 159 6.15 -25.56 -5.37
N ASP A 160 5.27 -26.07 -4.51
CA ASP A 160 3.82 -26.01 -4.68
C ASP A 160 3.04 -25.89 -3.36
N LYS A 161 3.62 -26.30 -2.24
CA LYS A 161 3.00 -26.33 -0.93
C LYS A 161 4.04 -26.41 0.17
N TYR A 162 3.62 -26.06 1.39
CA TYR A 162 4.40 -26.33 2.59
C TYR A 162 3.51 -26.93 3.69
N HIS A 163 4.16 -27.53 4.67
CA HIS A 163 3.54 -28.31 5.72
C HIS A 163 3.93 -27.77 7.09
N LEU A 164 3.01 -27.86 8.02
CA LEU A 164 3.27 -27.63 9.43
C LEU A 164 2.89 -28.86 10.26
N PRO A 165 3.47 -29.05 11.45
CA PRO A 165 2.97 -30.04 12.39
C PRO A 165 1.49 -29.75 12.71
N GLU A 166 0.66 -30.77 12.77
CA GLU A 166 -0.79 -30.66 12.97
C GLU A 166 -1.17 -29.81 14.18
N HIS A 167 -0.40 -29.93 15.29
CA HIS A 167 -0.61 -29.13 16.50
C HIS A 167 -0.15 -27.67 16.38
N VAL A 168 0.64 -27.33 15.38
CA VAL A 168 1.12 -25.95 15.08
C VAL A 168 0.22 -25.26 14.07
N SER A 169 -0.27 -26.02 13.07
CA SER A 169 -1.00 -25.50 11.93
C SER A 169 -2.21 -24.63 12.31
N GLY A 170 -2.93 -24.97 13.37
CA GLY A 170 -4.09 -24.19 13.85
C GLY A 170 -3.74 -22.86 14.54
N HIS A 171 -2.46 -22.58 14.77
CA HIS A 171 -1.97 -21.36 15.43
C HIS A 171 -1.23 -20.42 14.46
N VAL A 172 -0.99 -20.86 13.23
CA VAL A 172 -0.30 -20.11 12.19
C VAL A 172 -1.31 -19.74 11.10
N GLU A 173 -1.31 -18.49 10.68
CA GLU A 173 -2.11 -18.01 9.56
C GLU A 173 -1.36 -18.26 8.24
N LEU A 174 -0.11 -17.80 8.16
CA LEU A 174 0.74 -17.96 6.99
C LEU A 174 2.23 -17.94 7.37
N VAL A 175 3.07 -18.45 6.46
CA VAL A 175 4.53 -18.34 6.55
C VAL A 175 5.06 -17.72 5.26
N THR A 176 5.96 -16.73 5.36
CA THR A 176 6.62 -16.10 4.21
C THR A 176 8.13 -16.00 4.47
N PRO A 177 8.99 -16.06 3.42
CA PRO A 177 8.71 -16.38 2.03
C PRO A 177 8.47 -17.88 1.83
N THR A 178 7.36 -18.25 1.19
CA THR A 178 7.03 -19.64 0.84
C THR A 178 6.47 -19.73 -0.57
N LEU A 179 5.16 -19.56 -0.75
CA LEU A 179 4.48 -19.67 -2.04
C LEU A 179 4.50 -18.37 -2.84
N GLN A 180 4.81 -17.26 -2.19
CA GLN A 180 4.90 -15.93 -2.77
C GLN A 180 6.15 -15.82 -3.67
N PHE A 181 6.08 -14.98 -4.72
CA PHE A 181 7.17 -14.71 -5.66
C PHE A 181 7.79 -13.32 -5.41
N ASP A 182 7.96 -12.97 -4.15
CA ASP A 182 8.39 -11.68 -3.67
C ASP A 182 9.84 -11.66 -3.13
N PHE A 183 10.42 -12.84 -2.83
CA PHE A 183 11.78 -12.94 -2.33
C PHE A 183 12.82 -12.93 -3.48
N LYS A 184 13.33 -11.75 -3.82
CA LYS A 184 14.35 -11.57 -4.87
C LYS A 184 15.71 -12.11 -4.42
N HIS A 185 16.31 -12.96 -5.23
CA HIS A 185 17.65 -13.49 -5.00
C HIS A 185 18.67 -12.77 -5.88
N LYS A 186 19.56 -11.97 -5.26
CA LYS A 186 20.65 -11.34 -6.01
C LYS A 186 21.71 -12.38 -6.36
N ARG A 187 21.98 -12.56 -7.64
CA ARG A 187 23.17 -13.25 -8.11
C ARG A 187 24.40 -12.54 -7.58
N ARG A 188 25.33 -13.29 -6.92
CA ARG A 188 26.68 -12.78 -6.67
C ARG A 188 27.22 -12.19 -7.97
N ALA A 189 27.80 -10.99 -7.89
CA ALA A 189 28.31 -10.20 -9.01
C ALA A 189 29.51 -10.86 -9.71
N ALA A 190 29.33 -12.03 -10.33
CA ALA A 190 30.36 -12.79 -11.02
C ALA A 190 30.05 -13.05 -12.51
N GLU A 191 28.99 -12.51 -13.06
CA GLU A 191 28.80 -12.49 -14.52
C GLU A 191 28.12 -11.18 -14.93
N LYS A 192 28.94 -10.18 -15.31
CA LYS A 192 28.49 -9.10 -16.18
C LYS A 192 28.12 -9.74 -17.53
N ARG A 193 26.87 -10.17 -17.67
CA ARG A 193 26.26 -10.26 -18.98
C ARG A 193 25.71 -8.87 -19.28
N ASP A 194 26.09 -8.32 -20.44
CA ASP A 194 25.45 -7.15 -21.04
C ASP A 194 23.96 -7.48 -21.29
N ARG A 195 23.13 -7.41 -20.25
CA ARG A 195 21.68 -7.33 -20.38
C ARG A 195 21.33 -5.84 -20.46
N PRO A 196 20.47 -5.45 -21.39
CA PRO A 196 19.85 -4.14 -21.28
C PRO A 196 19.14 -4.06 -19.92
N PRO A 197 19.15 -2.89 -19.25
CA PRO A 197 18.42 -2.74 -18.00
C PRO A 197 16.96 -3.15 -18.19
N PRO A 198 16.30 -3.73 -17.15
CA PRO A 198 14.88 -4.05 -17.23
C PRO A 198 14.14 -2.82 -17.74
N SER A 199 13.18 -3.04 -18.63
CA SER A 199 12.40 -1.96 -19.23
C SER A 199 11.82 -1.12 -18.12
N LYS A 200 12.30 0.12 -18.00
CA LYS A 200 11.93 1.09 -16.99
C LYS A 200 10.43 1.34 -17.05
N LEU A 201 9.70 0.87 -16.06
CA LEU A 201 8.25 1.08 -15.93
C LEU A 201 7.90 2.52 -15.52
N TRP A 202 8.88 3.25 -14.97
CA TRP A 202 8.77 4.66 -14.66
C TRP A 202 9.36 5.49 -15.81
N ARG A 203 8.51 6.09 -16.58
CA ARG A 203 8.90 7.16 -17.49
C ARG A 203 8.20 8.43 -17.09
N GLY A 204 8.76 9.12 -16.09
CA GLY A 204 8.77 10.55 -16.19
C GLY A 204 9.40 10.87 -17.55
N ILE A 205 8.68 11.47 -18.48
CA ILE A 205 9.29 11.89 -19.75
C ILE A 205 9.94 13.23 -19.44
N PRO A 206 11.28 13.36 -19.49
CA PRO A 206 11.90 14.65 -19.47
C PRO A 206 11.33 15.42 -20.66
N THR A 207 10.48 16.39 -20.39
CA THR A 207 10.18 17.39 -21.39
C THR A 207 11.31 18.41 -21.29
N SER A 208 12.21 18.37 -22.24
CA SER A 208 13.41 19.21 -22.32
C SER A 208 13.17 20.72 -22.38
N ASN A 209 11.97 21.22 -22.04
CA ASN A 209 11.58 22.62 -22.01
C ASN A 209 10.39 22.92 -21.11
N VAL A 210 10.33 22.36 -19.90
CA VAL A 210 9.39 22.87 -18.89
C VAL A 210 10.10 24.00 -18.14
N SER A 211 10.03 25.21 -18.64
CA SER A 211 10.19 26.36 -17.77
C SER A 211 8.97 26.39 -16.85
N PRO A 212 9.13 26.51 -15.52
CA PRO A 212 8.00 26.76 -14.65
C PRO A 212 7.26 27.95 -15.23
N ALA A 213 5.96 27.77 -15.52
CA ALA A 213 5.16 28.85 -16.08
C ALA A 213 5.37 30.06 -15.21
N SER A 214 5.88 31.12 -15.81
CA SER A 214 6.24 32.34 -15.10
C SER A 214 5.10 32.69 -14.16
N SER A 215 5.41 33.00 -12.92
CA SER A 215 4.65 33.52 -11.78
C SER A 215 3.22 34.07 -11.96
N ALA A 216 2.63 34.03 -13.13
CA ALA A 216 1.26 34.49 -13.42
C ALA A 216 0.18 33.54 -12.84
N VAL A 217 0.52 32.25 -12.57
CA VAL A 217 -0.39 31.30 -11.90
C VAL A 217 -0.11 31.24 -10.38
N ALA A 218 1.01 31.79 -9.92
CA ALA A 218 1.46 31.70 -8.54
C ALA A 218 0.76 32.69 -7.57
N GLN A 219 -0.13 33.57 -8.02
CA GLN A 219 -0.83 34.51 -7.16
C GLN A 219 -2.30 34.61 -7.56
N VAL A 220 -3.13 33.69 -7.08
CA VAL A 220 -4.58 33.84 -7.06
C VAL A 220 -4.94 34.79 -5.90
N ASN A 221 -4.54 36.04 -5.98
CA ASN A 221 -4.91 37.12 -5.09
C ASN A 221 -5.78 38.17 -5.83
N GLY A 222 -6.75 37.74 -6.61
CA GLY A 222 -7.65 38.62 -7.33
C GLY A 222 -9.09 38.09 -7.32
N PRO A 223 -10.10 38.97 -7.56
CA PRO A 223 -11.48 38.52 -7.65
C PRO A 223 -11.67 37.51 -8.80
N VAL A 224 -12.51 36.53 -8.55
CA VAL A 224 -12.78 35.28 -9.28
C VAL A 224 -13.32 35.49 -10.73
N GLU A 225 -12.90 36.52 -11.45
CA GLU A 225 -13.47 36.84 -12.76
C GLU A 225 -12.96 35.96 -13.92
N ASN A 226 -11.96 35.07 -13.72
CA ASN A 226 -11.37 34.25 -14.79
C ASN A 226 -10.90 32.84 -14.38
N ILE A 227 -11.72 32.09 -13.61
CA ILE A 227 -11.42 30.70 -13.21
C ILE A 227 -11.16 29.83 -14.46
N THR A 228 -11.96 29.98 -15.52
CA THR A 228 -11.84 29.19 -16.74
C THR A 228 -10.49 29.44 -17.48
N GLU A 229 -10.01 30.67 -17.48
CA GLU A 229 -8.72 30.99 -18.12
C GLU A 229 -7.52 30.46 -17.30
N GLN A 230 -7.60 30.55 -15.98
CA GLN A 230 -6.60 29.98 -15.06
C GLN A 230 -6.55 28.46 -15.17
N LEU A 231 -7.71 27.79 -15.21
CA LEU A 231 -7.79 26.34 -15.39
C LEU A 231 -7.34 25.88 -16.78
N SER A 232 -7.49 26.71 -17.82
CA SER A 232 -6.93 26.40 -19.13
C SER A 232 -5.40 26.26 -19.09
N ALA A 233 -4.70 27.15 -18.36
CA ALA A 233 -3.25 27.02 -18.14
C ALA A 233 -2.88 25.75 -17.35
N CYS A 234 -3.71 25.36 -16.39
CA CYS A 234 -3.55 24.12 -15.62
C CYS A 234 -3.72 22.86 -16.47
N GLY A 235 -4.41 22.92 -17.60
CA GLY A 235 -4.52 21.81 -18.55
C GLY A 235 -3.18 21.42 -19.20
N GLU A 236 -2.23 22.33 -19.24
CA GLU A 236 -0.89 22.08 -19.80
C GLU A 236 0.14 21.71 -18.72
N GLN A 237 -0.03 22.25 -17.51
CA GLN A 237 0.93 22.10 -16.42
C GLN A 237 0.23 22.22 -15.07
N ILE A 238 0.25 21.14 -14.28
CA ILE A 238 -0.30 21.13 -12.92
C ILE A 238 0.75 21.64 -11.93
N THR A 239 0.29 22.54 -11.06
CA THR A 239 1.03 23.10 -9.93
C THR A 239 0.16 23.04 -8.68
N PRO A 240 0.71 23.26 -7.47
CA PRO A 240 -0.11 23.32 -6.25
C PRO A 240 -1.28 24.32 -6.35
N ALA A 241 -1.06 25.47 -6.95
CA ALA A 241 -2.11 26.48 -7.16
C ALA A 241 -3.24 25.99 -8.07
N CYS A 242 -2.93 25.19 -9.08
CA CYS A 242 -3.94 24.54 -9.93
C CYS A 242 -4.84 23.60 -9.13
N LEU A 243 -4.26 22.80 -8.25
CA LEU A 243 -4.99 21.84 -7.41
C LEU A 243 -5.86 22.56 -6.36
N GLN A 244 -5.33 23.63 -5.77
CA GLN A 244 -6.09 24.48 -4.86
C GLN A 244 -7.32 25.08 -5.53
N LEU A 245 -7.17 25.54 -6.77
CA LEU A 245 -8.28 26.09 -7.54
C LEU A 245 -9.29 25.02 -7.97
N LEU A 246 -8.79 23.90 -8.51
CA LEU A 246 -9.61 22.82 -9.06
C LEU A 246 -10.52 22.18 -8.00
N TYR A 247 -10.01 22.00 -6.80
CA TYR A 247 -10.69 21.30 -5.71
C TYR A 247 -11.27 22.21 -4.63
N ASN A 248 -11.32 23.53 -4.89
CA ASN A 248 -11.81 24.51 -3.91
C ASN A 248 -11.08 24.39 -2.54
N PHE A 249 -9.76 24.28 -2.62
CA PHE A 249 -8.85 24.16 -1.48
C PHE A 249 -8.04 25.45 -1.33
N THR A 250 -8.72 26.59 -1.17
CA THR A 250 -8.10 27.89 -1.01
C THR A 250 -7.94 28.25 0.48
N ASP A 251 -6.96 29.08 0.80
CA ASP A 251 -6.77 29.70 2.10
C ASP A 251 -6.56 28.74 3.28
N PHE A 252 -6.03 27.52 3.02
CA PHE A 252 -5.68 26.62 4.09
C PHE A 252 -4.45 27.15 4.86
N THR A 253 -4.62 27.31 6.16
CA THR A 253 -3.55 27.58 7.12
C THR A 253 -3.74 26.64 8.31
N PRO A 254 -2.76 25.78 8.64
CA PRO A 254 -2.87 24.89 9.79
C PRO A 254 -3.13 25.66 11.09
N GLN A 255 -4.14 25.23 11.84
CA GLN A 255 -4.54 25.80 13.12
C GLN A 255 -3.94 25.04 14.31
N VAL A 256 -3.72 23.73 14.12
CA VAL A 256 -3.21 22.82 15.17
C VAL A 256 -2.09 21.91 14.65
N PRO A 257 -1.05 22.46 13.99
CA PRO A 257 -0.04 21.66 13.29
C PRO A 257 0.73 20.70 14.20
N GLY A 258 0.81 20.98 15.50
CA GLY A 258 1.44 20.08 16.48
C GLY A 258 0.61 18.84 16.85
N ASN A 259 -0.68 18.85 16.54
CA ASN A 259 -1.62 17.76 16.87
C ASN A 259 -2.11 17.03 15.62
N ASN A 260 -1.64 17.41 14.45
CA ASN A 260 -1.99 16.84 13.16
C ASN A 260 -0.74 16.58 12.33
N SER A 261 -0.78 15.57 11.48
CA SER A 261 0.35 15.22 10.59
C SER A 261 -0.15 14.51 9.36
N ILE A 262 0.67 14.54 8.31
CA ILE A 262 0.56 13.67 7.14
C ILE A 262 1.82 12.80 7.08
N ALA A 263 1.67 11.55 6.67
CA ALA A 263 2.80 10.67 6.43
C ALA A 263 2.82 10.21 4.97
N ILE A 264 4.00 10.28 4.37
CA ILE A 264 4.32 9.72 3.07
C ILE A 264 5.13 8.46 3.30
N VAL A 265 4.75 7.37 2.65
CA VAL A 265 5.45 6.07 2.75
C VAL A 265 6.24 5.86 1.49
N GLU A 266 7.57 5.77 1.64
CA GLU A 266 8.47 5.48 0.54
C GLU A 266 9.20 4.16 0.75
N LEU A 267 9.44 3.48 -0.34
CA LEU A 267 10.10 2.19 -0.33
C LEU A 267 11.52 2.36 -0.89
N THR A 268 12.53 1.99 -0.10
CA THR A 268 13.92 2.02 -0.57
C THR A 268 14.05 1.13 -1.85
N PRO A 269 14.64 1.61 -2.97
CA PRO A 269 15.58 2.73 -3.04
C PRO A 269 14.98 4.12 -3.31
N ASN A 270 13.65 4.27 -3.45
CA ASN A 270 13.06 5.58 -3.69
C ASN A 270 13.48 6.57 -2.58
N ALA A 271 13.93 7.73 -2.98
CA ALA A 271 14.40 8.76 -2.05
C ALA A 271 14.33 10.14 -2.71
N TYR A 272 14.04 11.17 -1.93
CA TYR A 272 14.03 12.54 -2.41
C TYR A 272 15.42 13.20 -2.32
N LEU A 273 15.64 14.24 -3.12
CA LEU A 273 16.78 15.14 -2.97
C LEU A 273 16.37 16.47 -2.32
N ALA A 274 17.16 16.89 -1.31
CA ALA A 274 16.90 18.15 -0.61
C ALA A 274 16.98 19.37 -1.53
N SER A 275 17.87 19.34 -2.54
CA SER A 275 18.00 20.37 -3.57
C SER A 275 16.76 20.49 -4.44
N ASP A 276 16.09 19.39 -4.72
CA ASP A 276 14.92 19.36 -5.58
C ASP A 276 13.69 19.89 -4.85
N LEU A 277 13.55 19.59 -3.54
CA LEU A 277 12.57 20.27 -2.70
C LEU A 277 12.78 21.79 -2.70
N ASP A 278 14.02 22.27 -2.51
CA ASP A 278 14.32 23.70 -2.52
C ASP A 278 14.04 24.35 -3.89
N MET A 279 14.38 23.65 -4.98
CA MET A 279 14.09 24.10 -6.34
C MET A 279 12.59 24.24 -6.59
N PHE A 280 11.80 23.25 -6.13
CA PHE A 280 10.35 23.28 -6.23
C PHE A 280 9.74 24.38 -5.37
N PHE A 281 10.14 24.46 -4.10
CA PHE A 281 9.59 25.46 -3.18
C PHE A 281 9.96 26.88 -3.57
N ALA A 282 11.16 27.12 -4.10
CA ALA A 282 11.52 28.46 -4.59
C ALA A 282 10.53 29.00 -5.63
N ASN A 283 9.86 28.13 -6.38
CA ASN A 283 8.88 28.51 -7.41
C ASN A 283 7.44 28.49 -6.92
N PHE A 284 7.04 27.48 -6.10
CA PHE A 284 5.63 27.22 -5.80
C PHE A 284 5.25 27.45 -4.33
N SER A 285 6.22 27.46 -3.41
CA SER A 285 5.99 27.71 -1.98
C SER A 285 7.23 28.32 -1.32
N PRO A 286 7.58 29.58 -1.63
CA PRO A 286 8.87 30.19 -1.23
C PRO A 286 9.14 30.19 0.28
N SER A 287 8.09 30.19 1.10
CA SER A 287 8.21 30.12 2.56
C SER A 287 8.73 28.77 3.08
N GLN A 288 8.75 27.73 2.24
CA GLN A 288 9.19 26.38 2.60
C GLN A 288 10.60 26.03 2.11
N VAL A 289 11.30 26.97 1.46
CA VAL A 289 12.70 26.75 1.09
C VAL A 289 13.53 26.45 2.34
N GLY A 290 14.21 25.31 2.34
CA GLY A 290 14.96 24.81 3.49
C GLY A 290 14.17 23.86 4.41
N GLU A 291 12.84 23.77 4.27
CA GLU A 291 12.02 22.80 5.04
C GLU A 291 12.24 21.37 4.54
N ARG A 292 12.12 20.41 5.45
CA ARG A 292 12.34 18.97 5.17
C ARG A 292 11.29 18.14 5.91
N PRO A 293 10.92 16.95 5.37
CA PRO A 293 10.05 16.02 6.09
C PRO A 293 10.76 15.47 7.34
N ILE A 294 9.96 15.08 8.33
CA ILE A 294 10.44 14.33 9.49
C ILE A 294 10.74 12.91 9.03
N PHE A 295 12.01 12.52 9.09
CA PHE A 295 12.42 11.18 8.65
C PHE A 295 12.21 10.11 9.72
N VAL A 296 11.57 9.01 9.35
CA VAL A 296 11.40 7.80 10.16
C VAL A 296 11.80 6.57 9.35
N SER A 297 12.87 5.90 9.78
CA SER A 297 13.30 4.65 9.18
C SER A 297 12.46 3.48 9.68
N ILE A 298 11.94 2.68 8.76
CA ILE A 298 11.22 1.43 9.03
C ILE A 298 12.04 0.30 8.42
N ASP A 299 12.31 -0.74 9.20
CA ASP A 299 13.10 -1.93 8.80
C ASP A 299 14.41 -1.57 8.05
N GLY A 300 15.06 -0.48 8.48
CA GLY A 300 16.34 -0.03 7.94
C GLY A 300 16.29 0.78 6.65
N GLY A 301 15.12 1.27 6.29
CA GLY A 301 14.98 2.20 5.17
C GLY A 301 15.88 3.42 5.32
N VAL A 302 16.47 3.86 4.22
CA VAL A 302 17.42 4.97 4.16
C VAL A 302 17.02 5.93 3.05
N VAL A 303 17.21 7.22 3.32
CA VAL A 303 17.14 8.25 2.28
C VAL A 303 18.52 8.35 1.63
N GLN A 304 18.60 8.03 0.35
CA GLN A 304 19.83 8.10 -0.44
C GLN A 304 20.00 9.51 -0.99
N THR A 305 20.49 10.44 -0.18
CA THR A 305 20.62 11.86 -0.53
C THR A 305 21.74 12.18 -1.53
N THR A 306 22.46 11.19 -1.99
CA THR A 306 23.63 11.36 -2.89
C THR A 306 23.51 10.63 -4.21
N THR A 307 22.43 9.90 -4.44
CA THR A 307 22.19 9.18 -5.69
C THR A 307 21.27 10.01 -6.55
N GLU A 308 21.82 10.64 -7.57
CA GLU A 308 21.08 11.31 -8.62
C GLU A 308 20.62 10.25 -9.63
N SER A 309 19.36 9.85 -9.52
CA SER A 309 18.74 8.86 -10.39
C SER A 309 17.25 9.14 -10.52
N LEU A 310 16.82 9.53 -11.69
CA LEU A 310 15.39 9.76 -11.94
C LEU A 310 14.52 8.53 -11.60
N ASP A 311 15.08 7.34 -11.72
CA ASP A 311 14.35 6.10 -11.39
C ASP A 311 14.10 5.97 -9.88
N ASP A 312 14.96 6.56 -9.05
CA ASP A 312 14.89 6.46 -7.58
C ASP A 312 14.35 7.73 -6.92
N ASN A 313 14.34 8.88 -7.62
CA ASN A 313 14.03 10.16 -7.01
C ASN A 313 12.64 10.71 -7.39
N VAL A 314 12.16 10.49 -8.61
CA VAL A 314 10.94 11.14 -9.12
C VAL A 314 9.72 10.89 -8.23
N GLU A 315 9.51 9.67 -7.72
CA GLU A 315 8.35 9.34 -6.90
C GLU A 315 8.38 10.10 -5.57
N SER A 316 9.48 9.97 -4.82
CA SER A 316 9.61 10.62 -3.53
C SER A 316 9.61 12.15 -3.63
N ASP A 317 10.21 12.70 -4.69
CA ASP A 317 10.17 14.14 -4.95
C ASP A 317 8.76 14.61 -5.29
N LEU A 318 8.02 13.89 -6.15
CA LEU A 318 6.63 14.17 -6.46
C LEU A 318 5.78 14.25 -5.20
N ASP A 319 5.80 13.19 -4.41
CA ASP A 319 4.94 13.03 -3.25
C ASP A 319 5.19 14.10 -2.19
N LEU A 320 6.47 14.34 -1.87
CA LEU A 320 6.86 15.31 -0.86
C LEU A 320 6.65 16.74 -1.32
N GLN A 321 6.96 17.08 -2.58
CA GLN A 321 6.77 18.42 -3.11
C GLN A 321 5.32 18.86 -3.05
N TYR A 322 4.40 18.01 -3.50
CA TYR A 322 2.98 18.34 -3.51
C TYR A 322 2.35 18.25 -2.13
N ALA A 323 2.65 17.21 -1.36
CA ALA A 323 2.11 17.10 0.00
C ALA A 323 2.53 18.30 0.86
N MET A 324 3.83 18.63 0.90
CA MET A 324 4.35 19.73 1.71
C MET A 324 3.81 21.08 1.23
N ALA A 325 3.78 21.34 -0.09
CA ALA A 325 3.29 22.62 -0.62
C ALA A 325 1.79 22.84 -0.35
N LEU A 326 0.97 21.78 -0.36
CA LEU A 326 -0.47 21.87 -0.13
C LEU A 326 -0.81 22.05 1.35
N VAL A 327 -0.08 21.39 2.26
CA VAL A 327 -0.36 21.50 3.71
C VAL A 327 0.32 22.71 4.36
N GLY A 328 1.29 23.33 3.67
CA GLY A 328 1.96 24.55 4.11
C GLY A 328 3.10 24.35 5.13
N PRO A 329 3.84 25.41 5.45
CA PRO A 329 5.15 25.34 6.13
C PRO A 329 5.11 24.91 7.58
N THR A 330 3.98 25.00 8.25
CA THR A 330 3.86 24.69 9.68
C THR A 330 3.32 23.28 9.95
N GLN A 331 2.76 22.61 8.92
CA GLN A 331 2.21 21.28 9.08
C GLN A 331 3.33 20.23 9.08
N ASN A 332 3.29 19.33 10.07
CA ASN A 332 4.23 18.21 10.11
C ASN A 332 3.97 17.24 8.95
N VAL A 333 4.99 17.02 8.13
CA VAL A 333 5.03 15.97 7.10
C VAL A 333 6.09 14.96 7.49
N THR A 334 5.72 13.69 7.59
CA THR A 334 6.62 12.60 7.99
C THR A 334 6.90 11.71 6.78
N LEU A 335 8.17 11.48 6.49
CA LEU A 335 8.61 10.47 5.54
C LEU A 335 8.85 9.15 6.28
N LEU A 336 8.02 8.16 6.03
CA LEU A 336 8.16 6.80 6.50
C LEU A 336 8.94 6.00 5.45
N GLN A 337 10.26 5.96 5.57
CA GLN A 337 11.12 5.26 4.62
C GLN A 337 11.22 3.78 5.02
N ALA A 338 10.58 2.92 4.26
CA ALA A 338 10.64 1.49 4.48
C ALA A 338 11.83 0.86 3.73
N GLY A 339 12.50 -0.08 4.39
CA GLY A 339 13.56 -0.90 3.85
C GLY A 339 13.36 -2.35 4.24
N ASP A 340 14.27 -3.21 3.84
CA ASP A 340 14.32 -4.59 4.33
C ASP A 340 15.74 -4.97 4.79
N LEU A 341 16.03 -4.70 6.05
CA LEU A 341 17.32 -5.06 6.68
C LEU A 341 17.59 -6.56 6.67
N VAL A 342 16.56 -7.38 6.53
CA VAL A 342 16.67 -8.83 6.66
C VAL A 342 17.32 -9.43 5.43
N GLU A 343 17.16 -8.83 4.27
CA GLU A 343 17.71 -9.31 3.00
C GLU A 343 19.15 -8.86 2.74
N GLY A 344 19.74 -8.05 3.66
CA GLY A 344 21.15 -7.69 3.64
C GLY A 344 21.58 -6.72 2.55
N ASP A 345 20.65 -6.27 1.76
CA ASP A 345 20.76 -5.16 0.84
C ASP A 345 19.79 -4.08 1.31
N TYR A 346 20.18 -2.82 1.24
CA TYR A 346 19.36 -1.66 1.58
C TYR A 346 18.00 -1.80 0.91
N GLY A 347 17.12 -2.56 1.57
CA GLY A 347 15.82 -3.03 1.23
C GLY A 347 15.27 -2.61 -0.13
N VAL A 348 15.31 -3.50 -1.06
CA VAL A 348 14.36 -3.42 -2.17
C VAL A 348 13.03 -3.89 -1.57
N ALA A 349 12.23 -2.96 -1.12
CA ALA A 349 10.91 -3.27 -0.64
C ALA A 349 10.09 -3.77 -1.83
N THR A 350 9.67 -5.01 -1.74
CA THR A 350 8.89 -5.72 -2.77
C THR A 350 7.48 -5.14 -2.98
N PHE A 351 7.06 -4.22 -2.12
CA PHE A 351 5.72 -3.64 -2.14
C PHE A 351 5.53 -2.64 -3.30
N GLY A 352 6.57 -1.87 -3.66
CA GLY A 352 6.50 -0.87 -4.73
C GLY A 352 6.37 -1.48 -6.13
N ASP A 353 7.05 -2.59 -6.39
CA ASP A 353 6.98 -3.27 -7.69
C ASP A 353 5.57 -3.82 -8.02
N CYS A 354 4.72 -3.99 -7.01
CA CYS A 354 3.36 -4.50 -7.17
C CYS A 354 2.33 -3.40 -7.42
N LEU A 355 2.61 -2.16 -6.96
CA LEU A 355 1.69 -1.02 -7.06
C LEU A 355 1.68 -0.42 -8.46
N ASP A 356 2.85 -0.28 -9.08
CA ASP A 356 3.02 0.45 -10.33
C ASP A 356 2.73 -0.39 -11.58
N ALA A 357 3.04 -1.67 -11.54
CA ALA A 357 2.89 -2.53 -12.71
C ALA A 357 1.43 -2.88 -13.04
N ALA A 358 0.51 -2.80 -12.08
CA ALA A 358 -0.87 -3.25 -12.27
C ALA A 358 -1.90 -2.11 -12.16
N GLY A 359 -1.54 -0.96 -11.54
CA GLY A 359 -2.45 0.16 -11.35
C GLY A 359 -2.71 0.95 -12.61
N ASP A 360 -1.65 1.36 -13.26
CA ASP A 360 -1.70 2.36 -14.34
C ASP A 360 -1.90 1.78 -15.75
N LEU A 361 -1.67 0.50 -15.98
CA LEU A 361 -1.79 -0.12 -17.29
C LEU A 361 -2.77 -1.29 -17.36
N GLY A 362 -3.34 -1.72 -16.24
CA GLY A 362 -4.42 -2.72 -16.17
C GLY A 362 -4.13 -4.07 -16.82
N SER A 363 -2.86 -4.40 -17.05
CA SER A 363 -2.53 -5.58 -17.84
C SER A 363 -2.13 -6.77 -16.97
N GLY A 364 -2.93 -7.81 -16.97
CA GLY A 364 -2.43 -9.14 -16.66
C GLY A 364 -1.27 -9.51 -17.60
N THR A 365 -0.40 -10.40 -17.14
CA THR A 365 0.79 -10.83 -17.91
C THR A 365 0.48 -11.50 -19.26
N ASP A 366 -0.77 -11.85 -19.50
CA ASP A 366 -1.27 -12.45 -20.74
C ASP A 366 -1.96 -11.43 -21.67
N TYR A 367 -2.05 -10.15 -21.25
CA TYR A 367 -2.73 -9.08 -22.00
C TYR A 367 -4.20 -9.37 -22.35
N THR A 368 -4.85 -10.28 -21.66
CA THR A 368 -6.23 -10.69 -21.92
C THR A 368 -7.12 -10.67 -20.68
N THR A 369 -6.52 -10.68 -19.49
CA THR A 369 -7.21 -10.71 -18.20
C THR A 369 -6.85 -9.45 -17.39
N PHE A 370 -7.85 -8.80 -16.81
CA PHE A 370 -7.61 -7.67 -15.91
C PHE A 370 -6.99 -8.13 -14.60
N SER A 371 -5.97 -7.43 -14.13
CA SER A 371 -5.19 -7.81 -12.95
C SER A 371 -5.32 -6.73 -11.87
N PRO A 372 -6.35 -6.83 -11.01
CA PRO A 372 -6.54 -5.88 -9.92
C PRO A 372 -5.42 -5.99 -8.89
N SER A 373 -4.87 -4.85 -8.47
CA SER A 373 -3.67 -4.77 -7.64
C SER A 373 -3.96 -4.49 -6.17
N PHE A 374 -3.13 -5.06 -5.31
CA PHE A 374 -3.01 -4.69 -3.90
C PHE A 374 -2.01 -3.52 -3.77
N PRO A 375 -2.22 -2.52 -2.87
CA PRO A 375 -3.24 -2.50 -1.80
C PRO A 375 -4.59 -1.86 -2.17
N ALA A 376 -4.81 -1.31 -3.37
CA ALA A 376 -6.06 -0.64 -3.75
C ALA A 376 -7.29 -1.57 -3.65
N THR A 377 -7.09 -2.88 -3.85
CA THR A 377 -8.12 -3.91 -3.66
C THR A 377 -8.44 -4.21 -2.20
N CYS A 378 -7.66 -3.73 -1.23
CA CYS A 378 -7.94 -3.95 0.19
C CYS A 378 -9.17 -3.14 0.64
N PRO A 379 -10.17 -3.74 1.31
CA PRO A 379 -11.37 -3.02 1.76
C PRO A 379 -11.11 -2.04 2.90
N TYR A 380 -9.91 -2.04 3.47
CA TYR A 380 -9.50 -1.17 4.59
C TYR A 380 -8.54 -0.05 4.16
N VAL A 381 -8.38 0.14 2.87
CA VAL A 381 -7.58 1.20 2.25
C VAL A 381 -8.46 2.02 1.33
N THR A 382 -8.24 3.33 1.28
CA THR A 382 -8.88 4.21 0.30
C THR A 382 -8.04 4.21 -0.99
N GLY A 383 -8.59 3.63 -2.05
CA GLY A 383 -7.97 3.63 -3.37
C GLY A 383 -8.19 4.97 -4.09
N VAL A 384 -7.14 5.55 -4.64
CA VAL A 384 -7.19 6.82 -5.35
C VAL A 384 -6.92 6.59 -6.84
N GLY A 385 -7.84 7.02 -7.69
CA GLY A 385 -7.70 7.03 -9.14
C GLY A 385 -7.20 8.37 -9.68
N ALA A 386 -7.08 8.46 -10.99
CA ALA A 386 -6.58 9.64 -11.66
C ALA A 386 -7.59 10.27 -12.63
N THR A 387 -7.66 11.60 -12.61
CA THR A 387 -8.36 12.42 -13.60
C THR A 387 -7.38 13.30 -14.37
N GLN A 388 -7.89 13.96 -15.39
CA GLN A 388 -7.16 15.00 -16.15
C GLN A 388 -8.11 16.16 -16.45
N ILE A 389 -7.55 17.38 -16.56
CA ILE A 389 -8.32 18.55 -16.95
C ILE A 389 -8.74 18.41 -18.41
N ASN A 390 -10.04 18.49 -18.65
CA ASN A 390 -10.64 18.43 -19.98
C ASN A 390 -11.02 19.84 -20.45
N THR A 391 -10.11 20.51 -21.16
CA THR A 391 -10.31 21.86 -21.70
C THR A 391 -11.32 21.91 -22.84
N THR A 392 -11.74 20.78 -23.39
CA THR A 392 -12.66 20.69 -24.53
C THR A 392 -14.09 20.33 -24.13
N SER A 393 -14.30 19.85 -22.91
CA SER A 393 -15.64 19.48 -22.42
C SER A 393 -16.43 20.71 -22.01
N THR A 394 -17.70 20.73 -22.39
CA THR A 394 -18.68 21.73 -21.94
C THR A 394 -19.47 21.30 -20.71
N ARG A 395 -19.25 20.06 -20.23
CA ARG A 395 -20.01 19.45 -19.14
C ARG A 395 -19.23 19.29 -17.84
N THR A 396 -17.99 18.86 -17.94
CA THR A 396 -17.13 18.59 -16.79
C THR A 396 -15.75 19.20 -17.01
N MET A 397 -15.15 19.73 -15.95
CA MET A 397 -13.80 20.29 -16.02
C MET A 397 -12.73 19.19 -16.04
N GLU A 398 -13.10 17.97 -15.65
CA GLU A 398 -12.23 16.80 -15.60
C GLU A 398 -12.85 15.62 -16.36
N SER A 399 -11.99 14.74 -16.85
CA SER A 399 -12.31 13.41 -17.38
C SER A 399 -11.40 12.38 -16.74
N ALA A 400 -11.72 11.10 -16.92
CA ALA A 400 -10.81 10.03 -16.51
C ALA A 400 -9.43 10.23 -17.16
N ALA A 401 -8.36 10.04 -16.39
CA ALA A 401 -7.01 10.21 -16.91
C ALA A 401 -6.66 9.11 -17.91
N TYR A 402 -6.29 9.54 -19.11
CA TYR A 402 -5.74 8.67 -20.12
C TYR A 402 -4.75 9.41 -21.01
N GLU A 403 -3.49 9.06 -20.91
CA GLU A 403 -2.42 9.52 -21.81
C GLU A 403 -1.77 8.28 -22.44
N PRO A 404 -1.94 8.08 -23.77
CA PRO A 404 -1.46 6.89 -24.45
C PRO A 404 0.02 6.58 -24.19
N GLY A 405 0.31 5.38 -23.68
CA GLY A 405 1.67 4.93 -23.37
C GLY A 405 2.30 5.56 -22.12
N LYS A 406 1.53 6.33 -21.34
CA LYS A 406 2.00 6.98 -20.11
C LYS A 406 1.14 6.61 -18.91
N LEU A 407 -0.17 6.83 -18.98
CA LEU A 407 -1.09 6.66 -17.87
C LEU A 407 -2.47 6.22 -18.34
N SER A 408 -3.08 5.33 -17.58
CA SER A 408 -4.51 5.07 -17.55
C SER A 408 -4.91 4.93 -16.08
N SER A 409 -5.99 5.59 -15.63
CA SER A 409 -6.44 5.48 -14.24
C SER A 409 -6.68 4.02 -13.86
N GLY A 410 -5.99 3.54 -12.82
CA GLY A 410 -6.13 2.16 -12.35
C GLY A 410 -7.46 1.92 -11.65
N GLY A 411 -8.15 0.82 -12.01
CA GLY A 411 -9.41 0.47 -11.36
C GLY A 411 -9.96 -0.88 -11.78
N GLY A 412 -10.93 -1.38 -11.02
CA GLY A 412 -11.54 -2.67 -11.29
C GLY A 412 -12.13 -3.37 -10.07
N PHE A 413 -12.15 -4.70 -10.11
CA PHE A 413 -12.82 -5.57 -9.13
C PHE A 413 -11.87 -6.63 -8.59
N SER A 414 -11.70 -6.71 -7.29
CA SER A 414 -10.79 -7.66 -6.62
C SER A 414 -11.11 -9.11 -6.96
N ASN A 415 -10.07 -9.90 -7.14
CA ASN A 415 -10.19 -11.37 -7.26
C ASN A 415 -10.11 -12.08 -5.89
N ILE A 416 -9.83 -11.35 -4.80
CA ILE A 416 -9.56 -11.93 -3.48
C ILE A 416 -10.52 -11.37 -2.43
N PHE A 417 -10.67 -10.04 -2.36
CA PHE A 417 -11.42 -9.39 -1.29
C PHE A 417 -12.91 -9.27 -1.61
N ALA A 418 -13.73 -9.56 -0.60
CA ALA A 418 -15.17 -9.40 -0.69
C ALA A 418 -15.58 -7.92 -0.76
N LEU A 419 -16.75 -7.67 -1.32
CA LEU A 419 -17.38 -6.35 -1.38
C LEU A 419 -17.72 -5.86 0.04
N PRO A 420 -17.13 -4.75 0.51
CA PRO A 420 -17.43 -4.21 1.83
C PRO A 420 -18.84 -3.59 1.87
N SER A 421 -19.44 -3.58 3.05
CA SER A 421 -20.81 -3.11 3.25
C SER A 421 -21.02 -1.66 2.83
N TYR A 422 -20.04 -0.78 3.04
CA TYR A 422 -20.13 0.64 2.69
C TYR A 422 -20.17 0.90 1.18
N GLN A 423 -19.69 -0.04 0.35
CA GLN A 423 -19.61 0.11 -1.12
C GLN A 423 -20.76 -0.60 -1.86
N GLN A 424 -21.51 -1.43 -1.16
CA GLN A 424 -22.45 -2.37 -1.77
C GLN A 424 -23.45 -1.70 -2.72
N THR A 425 -24.07 -0.60 -2.31
CA THR A 425 -25.11 0.07 -3.10
C THR A 425 -24.55 0.58 -4.42
N VAL A 426 -23.46 1.34 -4.39
CA VAL A 426 -22.92 2.01 -5.57
C VAL A 426 -22.34 1.03 -6.60
N VAL A 427 -21.71 -0.06 -6.13
CA VAL A 427 -21.19 -1.11 -7.02
C VAL A 427 -22.32 -1.88 -7.69
N GLN A 428 -23.40 -2.18 -6.96
CA GLN A 428 -24.58 -2.85 -7.52
C GLN A 428 -25.29 -1.95 -8.55
N ASP A 429 -25.38 -0.64 -8.27
CA ASP A 429 -25.96 0.33 -9.19
C ASP A 429 -25.16 0.42 -10.49
N TYR A 430 -23.83 0.49 -10.40
CA TYR A 430 -22.94 0.48 -11.58
C TYR A 430 -23.12 -0.79 -12.41
N LEU A 431 -23.00 -1.97 -11.81
CA LEU A 431 -23.11 -3.24 -12.53
C LEU A 431 -24.50 -3.49 -13.14
N THR A 432 -25.54 -2.88 -12.57
CA THR A 432 -26.91 -2.99 -13.07
C THR A 432 -27.15 -2.05 -14.25
N ASN A 433 -26.70 -0.80 -14.15
CA ASN A 433 -27.02 0.24 -15.12
C ASN A 433 -25.98 0.34 -16.25
N TYR A 434 -24.71 0.01 -15.95
CA TYR A 434 -23.56 0.15 -16.86
C TYR A 434 -22.71 -1.13 -16.91
N PRO A 435 -23.30 -2.30 -17.20
CA PRO A 435 -22.57 -3.56 -17.14
C PRO A 435 -21.38 -3.56 -18.12
N PRO A 436 -20.14 -3.85 -17.64
CA PRO A 436 -18.99 -3.91 -18.53
C PRO A 436 -19.17 -4.97 -19.63
N PRO A 437 -18.73 -4.71 -20.87
CA PRO A 437 -18.97 -5.61 -22.01
C PRO A 437 -18.00 -6.80 -22.06
N TYR A 438 -17.52 -7.27 -20.90
CA TYR A 438 -16.53 -8.33 -20.78
C TYR A 438 -17.09 -9.53 -20.02
N SER A 439 -16.57 -10.73 -20.38
CA SER A 439 -16.94 -11.96 -19.68
C SER A 439 -16.21 -12.13 -18.35
N SER A 440 -16.68 -13.06 -17.52
CA SER A 440 -16.04 -13.43 -16.27
C SER A 440 -14.63 -14.02 -16.40
N SER A 441 -14.19 -14.34 -17.62
CA SER A 441 -12.79 -14.71 -17.87
C SER A 441 -11.85 -13.52 -17.99
N VAL A 442 -12.39 -12.29 -18.13
CA VAL A 442 -11.60 -11.06 -18.27
C VAL A 442 -11.49 -10.32 -16.92
N TYR A 443 -12.57 -10.23 -16.18
CA TYR A 443 -12.60 -9.58 -14.86
C TYR A 443 -13.53 -10.32 -13.90
N ASN A 444 -13.43 -10.03 -12.60
CA ASN A 444 -14.35 -10.60 -11.60
C ASN A 444 -15.74 -9.95 -11.70
N SER A 445 -16.62 -10.57 -12.46
CA SER A 445 -17.99 -10.10 -12.69
C SER A 445 -19.03 -10.62 -11.68
N SER A 446 -18.59 -11.14 -10.52
CA SER A 446 -19.49 -11.73 -9.50
C SER A 446 -20.42 -10.71 -8.85
N GLY A 447 -20.07 -9.43 -8.86
CA GLY A 447 -20.77 -8.37 -8.14
C GLY A 447 -20.61 -8.42 -6.61
N ASN A 448 -19.72 -9.28 -6.10
CA ASN A 448 -19.51 -9.50 -4.68
C ASN A 448 -18.06 -9.24 -4.24
N SER A 449 -17.30 -8.50 -5.03
CA SER A 449 -15.91 -8.22 -4.77
C SER A 449 -15.66 -6.73 -4.54
N ARG A 450 -14.65 -6.42 -3.68
CA ARG A 450 -14.14 -5.07 -3.50
C ARG A 450 -13.83 -4.45 -4.85
N ALA A 451 -14.35 -3.25 -5.09
CA ALA A 451 -14.16 -2.49 -6.31
C ALA A 451 -13.44 -1.17 -6.02
N TYR A 452 -12.58 -0.71 -6.92
CA TYR A 452 -11.75 0.47 -6.75
C TYR A 452 -11.58 1.22 -8.09
N PRO A 453 -11.19 2.51 -8.07
CA PRO A 453 -10.85 3.35 -6.91
C PRO A 453 -12.08 3.77 -6.10
N ASP A 454 -11.85 4.40 -4.93
CA ASP A 454 -12.92 4.99 -4.12
C ASP A 454 -13.24 6.42 -4.56
N LEU A 455 -12.21 7.21 -4.86
CA LEU A 455 -12.27 8.58 -5.34
C LEU A 455 -11.04 8.87 -6.21
N SER A 456 -11.00 10.05 -6.83
CA SER A 456 -9.90 10.45 -7.71
C SER A 456 -9.47 11.89 -7.51
N ALA A 457 -8.29 12.23 -8.02
CA ALA A 457 -7.84 13.59 -8.27
C ALA A 457 -7.03 13.63 -9.56
N ASN A 458 -6.66 14.83 -10.04
CA ASN A 458 -5.78 14.96 -11.19
C ASN A 458 -4.49 14.15 -11.00
N GLY A 459 -4.09 13.40 -12.02
CA GLY A 459 -2.87 12.57 -12.05
C GLY A 459 -1.99 12.82 -13.27
N VAL A 460 -2.18 13.96 -13.96
CA VAL A 460 -1.60 14.20 -15.27
C VAL A 460 -0.86 15.54 -15.30
N ARG A 461 0.35 15.54 -15.86
CA ARG A 461 1.16 16.75 -16.14
C ARG A 461 1.61 17.52 -14.91
N TYR A 462 1.94 16.83 -13.84
CA TYR A 462 2.51 17.45 -12.65
C TYR A 462 3.91 17.99 -12.91
N THR A 463 4.15 19.23 -12.49
CA THR A 463 5.48 19.84 -12.55
C THR A 463 6.27 19.42 -11.33
N VAL A 464 7.34 18.67 -11.52
CA VAL A 464 8.18 18.11 -10.46
C VAL A 464 9.63 18.51 -10.71
N ALA A 465 10.33 18.88 -9.65
CA ALA A 465 11.78 19.03 -9.67
C ALA A 465 12.41 17.71 -9.23
N ALA A 466 13.22 17.08 -10.07
CA ALA A 466 13.96 15.87 -9.74
C ALA A 466 15.32 15.87 -10.44
N ASP A 467 16.37 15.48 -9.72
CA ASP A 467 17.78 15.49 -10.18
C ASP A 467 18.22 16.84 -10.77
N GLY A 468 17.69 17.94 -10.22
CA GLY A 468 17.98 19.31 -10.67
C GLY A 468 17.30 19.71 -11.98
N GLU A 469 16.37 18.91 -12.49
CA GLU A 469 15.62 19.17 -13.71
C GLU A 469 14.12 19.33 -13.43
N TRP A 470 13.42 20.03 -14.34
CA TRP A 470 11.95 20.11 -14.32
C TRP A 470 11.33 19.03 -15.19
N LEU A 471 10.45 18.24 -14.60
CA LEU A 471 9.78 17.14 -15.27
C LEU A 471 8.27 17.33 -15.29
N SER A 472 7.63 16.76 -16.30
CA SER A 472 6.18 16.56 -16.33
C SER A 472 5.87 15.11 -15.98
N VAL A 473 5.24 14.87 -14.82
CA VAL A 473 5.01 13.55 -14.25
C VAL A 473 3.53 13.19 -14.34
N TYR A 474 3.27 11.88 -14.50
CA TYR A 474 1.95 11.30 -14.70
C TYR A 474 1.83 10.06 -13.79
N GLY A 475 0.72 9.90 -13.09
CA GLY A 475 0.48 8.72 -12.25
C GLY A 475 -0.68 8.94 -11.26
N THR A 476 -1.30 7.86 -10.82
CA THR A 476 -2.16 7.85 -9.64
C THR A 476 -1.37 8.20 -8.37
N SER A 477 -0.06 7.98 -8.40
CA SER A 477 0.90 8.48 -7.41
C SER A 477 0.81 9.99 -7.21
N ALA A 478 0.59 10.77 -8.29
CA ALA A 478 0.41 12.21 -8.18
C ALA A 478 -0.91 12.58 -7.49
N SER A 479 -1.97 11.81 -7.70
CA SER A 479 -3.30 12.03 -7.11
C SER A 479 -3.32 11.76 -5.61
N THR A 480 -2.59 10.74 -5.14
CA THR A 480 -2.67 10.23 -3.76
C THR A 480 -2.19 11.22 -2.71
N PRO A 481 -1.01 11.86 -2.80
CA PRO A 481 -0.56 12.85 -1.82
C PRO A 481 -1.44 14.11 -1.79
N VAL A 482 -2.06 14.46 -2.92
CA VAL A 482 -3.01 15.57 -3.00
C VAL A 482 -4.27 15.27 -2.18
N ILE A 483 -4.87 14.09 -2.37
CA ILE A 483 -6.02 13.64 -1.57
C ILE A 483 -5.65 13.56 -0.08
N ALA A 484 -4.48 13.02 0.26
CA ALA A 484 -4.01 12.96 1.64
C ALA A 484 -3.85 14.35 2.26
N SER A 485 -3.38 15.35 1.50
CA SER A 485 -3.25 16.74 1.93
C SER A 485 -4.61 17.37 2.24
N PHE A 486 -5.61 17.12 1.41
CA PHE A 486 -6.97 17.63 1.65
C PHE A 486 -7.59 17.06 2.92
N PHE A 487 -7.47 15.77 3.14
CA PHE A 487 -7.96 15.15 4.37
C PHE A 487 -7.14 15.53 5.62
N THR A 488 -5.87 15.84 5.46
CA THR A 488 -5.05 16.44 6.51
C THR A 488 -5.58 17.80 6.93
N ALA A 489 -5.98 18.64 5.97
CA ALA A 489 -6.58 19.94 6.26
C ALA A 489 -7.97 19.83 6.93
N ILE A 490 -8.77 18.84 6.54
CA ILE A 490 -10.05 18.55 7.20
C ILE A 490 -9.82 18.08 8.64
N ASN A 491 -8.80 17.26 8.88
CA ASN A 491 -8.38 16.86 10.22
C ASN A 491 -7.97 18.06 11.08
N ASP A 492 -7.17 18.97 10.53
CA ASP A 492 -6.77 20.19 11.22
C ASP A 492 -7.99 21.00 11.69
N ALA A 493 -8.94 21.24 10.79
CA ALA A 493 -10.18 21.97 11.12
C ALA A 493 -11.01 21.27 12.20
N ARG A 494 -11.12 19.95 12.16
CA ARG A 494 -11.86 19.18 13.18
C ARG A 494 -11.19 19.22 14.54
N ILE A 495 -9.89 18.99 14.58
CA ILE A 495 -9.10 19.01 15.82
C ILE A 495 -9.11 20.42 16.43
N ALA A 496 -9.01 21.47 15.62
CA ALA A 496 -9.15 22.86 16.05
C ALA A 496 -10.54 23.15 16.65
N ALA A 497 -11.58 22.51 16.13
CA ALA A 497 -12.94 22.57 16.67
C ALA A 497 -13.16 21.66 17.92
N GLY A 498 -12.12 21.01 18.44
CA GLY A 498 -12.20 20.11 19.58
C GLY A 498 -12.82 18.75 19.28
N LYS A 499 -12.87 18.35 18.01
CA LYS A 499 -13.38 17.06 17.54
C LYS A 499 -12.23 16.07 17.30
N SER A 500 -12.56 14.78 17.15
CA SER A 500 -11.60 13.75 16.73
C SER A 500 -11.21 13.92 15.26
N SER A 501 -10.10 13.30 14.84
CA SER A 501 -9.76 13.11 13.42
C SER A 501 -10.85 12.30 12.69
N ILE A 502 -10.84 12.37 11.34
CA ILE A 502 -11.86 11.70 10.50
C ILE A 502 -11.73 10.18 10.50
N GLY A 503 -10.53 9.63 10.75
CA GLY A 503 -10.27 8.18 10.66
C GLY A 503 -10.35 7.63 9.23
N PHE A 504 -10.80 6.37 9.10
CA PHE A 504 -10.98 5.73 7.80
C PHE A 504 -12.20 6.33 7.08
N ILE A 505 -11.96 6.90 5.90
CA ILE A 505 -12.93 7.78 5.24
C ILE A 505 -14.00 7.05 4.42
N ASN A 506 -13.74 5.83 3.93
CA ASN A 506 -14.64 5.18 2.98
C ASN A 506 -16.09 5.08 3.46
N PRO A 507 -16.41 4.63 4.68
CA PRO A 507 -17.80 4.58 5.13
C PRO A 507 -18.52 5.93 5.10
N THR A 508 -17.76 7.02 5.26
CA THR A 508 -18.30 8.38 5.24
C THR A 508 -18.51 8.90 3.83
N ILE A 509 -17.51 8.78 2.95
CA ILE A 509 -17.60 9.32 1.57
C ILE A 509 -18.64 8.57 0.73
N TYR A 510 -18.90 7.30 1.01
CA TYR A 510 -19.97 6.54 0.35
C TYR A 510 -21.37 6.82 0.90
N SER A 511 -21.49 7.57 2.00
CA SER A 511 -22.81 7.94 2.52
C SER A 511 -23.47 8.99 1.63
N SER A 512 -24.79 8.93 1.48
CA SER A 512 -25.55 9.82 0.60
C SER A 512 -25.40 11.31 0.92
N SER A 513 -25.13 11.64 2.20
CA SER A 513 -24.92 13.03 2.64
C SER A 513 -23.60 13.63 2.15
N PHE A 514 -22.59 12.79 1.81
CA PHE A 514 -21.28 13.24 1.35
C PHE A 514 -21.13 13.23 -0.17
N GLN A 515 -21.93 12.45 -0.89
CA GLN A 515 -21.81 12.33 -2.35
C GLN A 515 -21.93 13.67 -3.10
N ALA A 516 -22.75 14.59 -2.61
CA ALA A 516 -22.90 15.92 -3.22
C ALA A 516 -21.63 16.80 -3.13
N ALA A 517 -20.65 16.42 -2.31
CA ALA A 517 -19.37 17.10 -2.20
C ALA A 517 -18.29 16.53 -3.14
N PHE A 518 -18.67 15.66 -4.07
CA PHE A 518 -17.79 15.16 -5.13
C PHE A 518 -18.31 15.60 -6.49
N ASN A 519 -17.37 15.90 -7.38
CA ASN A 519 -17.65 16.14 -8.79
C ASN A 519 -17.64 14.79 -9.50
N ASP A 520 -18.78 14.33 -9.92
CA ASP A 520 -18.96 13.08 -10.65
C ASP A 520 -18.29 13.16 -12.04
N ILE A 521 -17.42 12.20 -12.35
CA ILE A 521 -16.68 12.13 -13.61
C ILE A 521 -17.37 11.12 -14.53
N THR A 522 -17.93 11.60 -15.62
CA THR A 522 -18.73 10.78 -16.54
C THR A 522 -18.16 10.73 -17.96
N ASP A 523 -16.89 11.08 -18.12
CA ASP A 523 -16.21 11.11 -19.42
C ASP A 523 -14.85 10.38 -19.33
N GLY A 524 -14.59 9.50 -20.30
CA GLY A 524 -13.37 8.76 -20.42
C GLY A 524 -13.48 7.28 -20.02
N SER A 525 -12.32 6.62 -20.00
CA SER A 525 -12.20 5.19 -19.69
C SER A 525 -10.76 4.89 -19.23
N ASN A 526 -10.50 3.65 -18.79
CA ASN A 526 -9.16 3.18 -18.43
C ASN A 526 -8.66 2.05 -19.36
N PRO A 527 -8.30 2.36 -20.62
CA PRO A 527 -7.86 1.37 -21.59
C PRO A 527 -6.67 0.55 -21.10
N GLY A 528 -6.76 -0.76 -21.31
CA GLY A 528 -5.71 -1.71 -20.95
C GLY A 528 -6.00 -3.10 -21.51
N CYS A 529 -5.03 -4.01 -21.48
CA CYS A 529 -5.17 -5.40 -21.96
C CYS A 529 -5.77 -5.50 -23.39
N GLY A 530 -5.43 -4.58 -24.28
CA GLY A 530 -5.98 -4.53 -25.64
C GLY A 530 -7.48 -4.19 -25.72
N THR A 531 -8.07 -3.67 -24.63
CA THR A 531 -9.48 -3.27 -24.54
C THR A 531 -9.62 -1.77 -24.23
N GLN A 532 -10.85 -1.28 -24.23
CA GLN A 532 -11.16 0.07 -23.76
C GLN A 532 -11.23 0.20 -22.22
N GLY A 533 -11.02 -0.91 -21.51
CA GLY A 533 -11.17 -0.93 -20.05
C GLY A 533 -12.61 -0.70 -19.58
N PHE A 534 -12.74 -0.17 -18.38
CA PHE A 534 -14.03 0.31 -17.86
C PHE A 534 -14.28 1.74 -18.29
N TYR A 535 -15.54 2.17 -18.27
CA TYR A 535 -15.93 3.54 -18.59
C TYR A 535 -16.29 4.31 -17.33
N ALA A 536 -15.98 5.61 -17.35
CA ALA A 536 -16.47 6.56 -16.37
C ALA A 536 -17.95 6.82 -16.64
N GLU A 537 -18.80 6.58 -15.64
CA GLU A 537 -20.27 6.59 -15.76
C GLU A 537 -20.88 7.33 -14.56
N PRO A 538 -22.12 7.83 -14.66
CA PRO A 538 -22.77 8.53 -13.55
C PRO A 538 -22.80 7.72 -12.25
N GLY A 539 -22.40 8.37 -11.16
CA GLY A 539 -22.26 7.77 -9.84
C GLY A 539 -20.86 7.21 -9.62
N TRP A 540 -20.75 6.11 -8.89
CA TRP A 540 -19.46 5.42 -8.72
C TRP A 540 -19.15 4.58 -9.96
N ASP A 541 -17.91 4.62 -10.41
CA ASP A 541 -17.39 3.76 -11.48
C ASP A 541 -15.97 3.24 -11.17
N PRO A 542 -15.54 2.12 -11.81
CA PRO A 542 -14.21 1.53 -11.56
C PRO A 542 -13.08 2.23 -12.34
N VAL A 543 -13.19 3.52 -12.61
CA VAL A 543 -12.17 4.35 -13.26
C VAL A 543 -11.82 5.55 -12.38
N THR A 544 -12.86 6.23 -11.84
CA THR A 544 -12.71 7.47 -11.08
C THR A 544 -13.37 7.42 -9.69
N GLY A 545 -13.95 6.27 -9.31
CA GLY A 545 -14.65 6.12 -8.05
C GLY A 545 -15.89 7.01 -7.98
N ILE A 546 -16.14 7.64 -6.83
CA ILE A 546 -17.22 8.62 -6.66
C ILE A 546 -16.88 10.01 -7.24
N GLY A 547 -15.75 10.13 -7.96
CA GLY A 547 -15.30 11.38 -8.56
C GLY A 547 -14.27 12.15 -7.73
N THR A 548 -14.14 13.44 -7.98
CA THR A 548 -13.13 14.31 -7.38
C THR A 548 -13.71 15.22 -6.29
N PRO A 549 -12.96 15.52 -5.21
CA PRO A 549 -13.50 16.21 -4.04
C PRO A 549 -13.70 17.71 -4.24
N ASN A 550 -14.76 18.28 -3.68
CA ASN A 550 -14.84 19.68 -3.31
C ASN A 550 -14.47 19.83 -1.84
N VAL A 551 -13.24 20.24 -1.57
CA VAL A 551 -12.65 20.18 -0.22
C VAL A 551 -13.36 21.10 0.76
N ALA A 552 -13.82 22.28 0.33
CA ALA A 552 -14.56 23.19 1.21
C ALA A 552 -15.89 22.57 1.66
N MET A 553 -16.63 21.94 0.75
CA MET A 553 -17.88 21.24 1.08
C MET A 553 -17.63 20.05 2.01
N LEU A 554 -16.60 19.25 1.71
CA LEU A 554 -16.23 18.11 2.55
C LEU A 554 -15.85 18.55 3.95
N ARG A 555 -15.04 19.60 4.11
CA ARG A 555 -14.68 20.17 5.41
C ARG A 555 -15.92 20.52 6.21
N ASP A 556 -16.85 21.24 5.60
CA ASP A 556 -18.07 21.69 6.28
C ASP A 556 -18.94 20.50 6.72
N LEU A 557 -19.13 19.49 5.85
CA LEU A 557 -19.83 18.26 6.21
C LEU A 557 -19.14 17.49 7.35
N TRP A 558 -17.81 17.36 7.31
CA TRP A 558 -17.10 16.71 8.42
C TRP A 558 -17.15 17.50 9.71
N LEU A 559 -17.22 18.83 9.66
CA LEU A 559 -17.41 19.65 10.84
C LEU A 559 -18.81 19.50 11.47
N GLU A 560 -19.81 19.04 10.73
CA GLU A 560 -21.14 18.72 11.26
C GLU A 560 -21.17 17.38 12.02
N LEU A 561 -20.32 16.42 11.67
CA LEU A 561 -20.23 15.14 12.39
C LEU A 561 -19.71 15.32 13.82
N GLN A 562 -20.02 14.36 14.71
CA GLN A 562 -19.63 14.34 16.13
C GLN A 562 -18.12 14.48 16.34
#